data_7ff0dc5bb694d6b84179340a84a36e72
#
_entry.id   7ff0dc5bb694d6b84179340a84a36e72
#
_cell.length_a   1.000
_cell.length_b   1.000
_cell.length_c   1.000
_cell.angle_alpha   90.00
_cell.angle_beta   90.00
_cell.angle_gamma   90.00
#
_symmetry.space_group_name_H-M   'P 1'
#
loop_
_entity.id
_entity.type
_entity.pdbx_description
1 polymer ?
#
loop_
_entity_poly.entity_id
_entity_poly.type
_entity_poly.pdbx_seq_one_letter_code
_entity_poly.pdbx_strand_id
1 'polypeptide(L)'
;MTQLTKNPSFESINVGDKLPPFEIGETQETMDAPQLHTRIPEVTGMKPKEERKNLHNDLDFAKKSLFGTTANAGVMTMAYVNQMIEACFPAESFYNGGTLTYKGINPFRAGDEVVFTGEVVDKRTENGENFVDFAIRGIDKTGRLVGVAEATIAPDA
;
A
#
# COMPACT_ATOMS: atom_id res chain seq x y z
N MET A 1 4.31 0.12 24.11
CA MET A 1 3.98 -0.15 22.70
C MET A 1 2.63 -0.84 22.65
N THR A 2 1.66 -0.16 22.14
CA THR A 2 0.27 -0.62 22.09
C THR A 2 -0.14 -0.75 20.61
N GLN A 3 -1.09 -1.62 20.30
CA GLN A 3 -1.70 -1.64 18.99
C GLN A 3 -2.75 -0.54 18.92
N LEU A 4 -2.67 0.30 17.89
CA LEU A 4 -3.64 1.35 17.64
C LEU A 4 -5.03 0.75 17.38
N THR A 5 -6.05 1.41 17.90
CA THR A 5 -7.45 1.09 17.67
C THR A 5 -8.03 2.05 16.63
N LYS A 6 -9.29 1.88 16.28
CA LYS A 6 -9.97 2.74 15.33
C LYS A 6 -10.17 4.16 15.91
N ASN A 7 -9.82 5.16 15.12
CA ASN A 7 -9.94 6.59 15.42
C ASN A 7 -9.31 6.97 16.79
N PRO A 8 -8.01 6.69 17.00
CA PRO A 8 -7.34 7.13 18.22
C PRO A 8 -7.17 8.64 18.20
N SER A 9 -7.37 9.32 19.35
CA SER A 9 -7.03 10.74 19.44
C SER A 9 -5.52 10.96 19.38
N PHE A 10 -5.07 12.11 18.89
CA PHE A 10 -3.65 12.43 18.81
C PHE A 10 -2.94 12.26 20.15
N GLU A 11 -3.55 12.69 21.26
CA GLU A 11 -2.97 12.57 22.61
C GLU A 11 -2.72 11.12 23.03
N SER A 12 -3.58 10.21 22.58
CA SER A 12 -3.50 8.78 22.94
C SER A 12 -2.43 8.01 22.18
N ILE A 13 -1.95 8.56 21.05
CA ILE A 13 -0.93 7.93 20.21
C ILE A 13 0.46 8.18 20.79
N ASN A 14 1.31 7.17 20.81
CA ASN A 14 2.69 7.27 21.25
C ASN A 14 3.67 6.75 20.20
N VAL A 15 4.87 7.33 20.16
CA VAL A 15 5.96 6.78 19.34
C VAL A 15 6.24 5.33 19.75
N GLY A 16 6.32 4.44 18.77
CA GLY A 16 6.45 3.00 18.96
C GLY A 16 5.13 2.23 18.97
N ASP A 17 3.96 2.90 19.01
CA ASP A 17 2.68 2.21 18.84
C ASP A 17 2.57 1.61 17.43
N LYS A 18 1.82 0.52 17.31
CA LYS A 18 1.75 -0.30 16.09
C LYS A 18 0.40 -0.14 15.39
N LEU A 19 0.44 -0.04 14.08
CA LEU A 19 -0.75 -0.29 13.27
C LEU A 19 -1.13 -1.79 13.35
N PRO A 20 -2.41 -2.14 13.25
CA PRO A 20 -2.82 -3.54 13.07
C PRO A 20 -2.08 -4.15 11.87
N PRO A 21 -1.55 -5.37 11.98
CA PRO A 21 -0.96 -6.04 10.83
C PRO A 21 -1.98 -6.18 9.71
N PHE A 22 -1.54 -5.98 8.47
CA PHE A 22 -2.37 -6.15 7.29
C PHE A 22 -1.80 -7.26 6.42
N GLU A 23 -2.56 -8.34 6.29
CA GLU A 23 -2.18 -9.50 5.50
C GLU A 23 -2.87 -9.47 4.15
N ILE A 24 -2.12 -9.71 3.09
CA ILE A 24 -2.63 -9.76 1.73
C ILE A 24 -1.99 -10.91 0.95
N GLY A 25 -2.82 -11.76 0.35
CA GLY A 25 -2.42 -12.75 -0.63
C GLY A 25 -2.64 -12.19 -2.03
N GLU A 26 -1.60 -12.19 -2.85
CA GLU A 26 -1.70 -11.72 -4.23
C GLU A 26 -1.99 -12.91 -5.17
N THR A 27 -2.93 -12.75 -6.04
CA THR A 27 -3.26 -13.72 -7.09
C THR A 27 -3.29 -13.03 -8.45
N GLN A 28 -3.28 -13.81 -9.53
CA GLN A 28 -3.46 -13.21 -10.85
C GLN A 28 -4.84 -12.53 -10.97
N GLU A 29 -5.86 -13.07 -10.34
CA GLU A 29 -7.20 -12.49 -10.34
C GLU A 29 -7.24 -11.13 -9.62
N THR A 30 -6.59 -10.98 -8.47
CA THR A 30 -6.51 -9.71 -7.75
C THR A 30 -5.73 -8.67 -8.54
N MET A 31 -4.64 -9.06 -9.19
CA MET A 31 -3.85 -8.16 -10.06
C MET A 31 -4.62 -7.73 -11.31
N ASP A 32 -5.52 -8.57 -11.78
CA ASP A 32 -6.35 -8.34 -12.96
C ASP A 32 -7.68 -7.65 -12.65
N ALA A 33 -7.86 -7.14 -11.44
CA ALA A 33 -9.09 -6.52 -11.01
C ALA A 33 -9.61 -5.47 -12.05
N PRO A 34 -10.85 -5.60 -12.51
CA PRO A 34 -11.39 -4.81 -13.63
C PRO A 34 -11.27 -3.29 -13.43
N GLN A 35 -11.44 -2.82 -12.19
CA GLN A 35 -11.40 -1.40 -11.87
C GLN A 35 -10.06 -0.73 -12.13
N LEU A 36 -8.95 -1.47 -12.13
CA LEU A 36 -7.63 -0.94 -12.48
C LEU A 36 -7.42 -0.84 -13.99
N HIS A 37 -8.25 -1.51 -14.75
CA HIS A 37 -8.16 -1.56 -16.21
C HIS A 37 -9.32 -0.87 -16.89
N THR A 38 -10.19 -0.31 -16.09
CA THR A 38 -11.30 0.39 -16.61
C THR A 38 -10.91 1.61 -17.28
N ARG A 39 -10.88 1.96 -18.29
CA ARG A 39 -10.84 2.76 -19.12
C ARG A 39 -11.64 3.63 -19.73
N ILE A 40 -11.41 4.33 -20.35
CA ILE A 40 -12.24 5.09 -21.22
C ILE A 40 -11.54 5.00 -22.57
N PRO A 41 -11.65 3.88 -23.25
CA PRO A 41 -10.90 3.62 -24.48
C PRO A 41 -11.18 4.69 -25.54
N GLU A 42 -12.42 5.19 -25.58
CA GLU A 42 -12.85 6.24 -26.50
C GLU A 42 -12.16 7.59 -26.25
N VAL A 43 -11.79 7.87 -24.99
CA VAL A 43 -11.11 9.10 -24.61
C VAL A 43 -9.60 8.94 -24.67
N THR A 44 -9.08 7.80 -24.23
CA THR A 44 -7.64 7.58 -24.09
C THR A 44 -6.99 6.97 -25.33
N GLY A 45 -7.76 6.40 -26.24
CA GLY A 45 -7.24 5.63 -27.37
C GLY A 45 -6.49 4.36 -26.96
N MET A 46 -6.63 3.93 -25.69
CA MET A 46 -5.98 2.72 -25.20
C MET A 46 -6.61 1.48 -25.82
N LYS A 47 -5.77 0.50 -26.12
CA LYS A 47 -6.24 -0.82 -26.54
C LYS A 47 -7.08 -1.47 -25.45
N PRO A 48 -8.06 -2.32 -25.81
CA PRO A 48 -8.74 -3.18 -24.86
C PRO A 48 -7.75 -3.98 -23.97
N LYS A 49 -8.20 -4.35 -22.78
CA LYS A 49 -7.37 -5.06 -21.79
C LYS A 49 -6.77 -6.34 -22.39
N GLU A 50 -7.54 -7.09 -23.14
CA GLU A 50 -7.16 -8.37 -23.74
C GLU A 50 -6.00 -8.25 -24.75
N GLU A 51 -5.83 -7.07 -25.31
CA GLU A 51 -4.74 -6.79 -26.26
C GLU A 51 -3.47 -6.22 -25.59
N ARG A 52 -3.54 -5.93 -24.30
CA ARG A 52 -2.44 -5.28 -23.57
C ARG A 52 -1.68 -6.29 -22.70
N LYS A 53 -0.75 -6.97 -23.31
CA LYS A 53 0.15 -7.88 -22.59
C LYS A 53 1.25 -7.12 -21.89
N ASN A 54 1.42 -7.38 -20.60
CA ASN A 54 2.48 -6.79 -19.79
C ASN A 54 2.86 -7.71 -18.63
N LEU A 55 3.83 -7.28 -17.82
CA LEU A 55 4.33 -8.06 -16.69
C LEU A 55 3.29 -8.28 -15.55
N HIS A 56 2.16 -7.59 -15.59
CA HIS A 56 1.13 -7.71 -14.55
C HIS A 56 0.02 -8.70 -14.93
N ASN A 57 -0.22 -8.90 -16.24
CA ASN A 57 -1.39 -9.62 -16.71
C ASN A 57 -1.11 -10.79 -17.67
N ASP A 58 0.12 -10.99 -18.11
CA ASP A 58 0.47 -12.06 -19.05
C ASP A 58 1.71 -12.82 -18.56
N LEU A 59 1.51 -14.08 -18.18
CA LEU A 59 2.58 -14.90 -17.62
C LEU A 59 3.69 -15.19 -18.64
N ASP A 60 3.37 -15.38 -19.91
CA ASP A 60 4.38 -15.66 -20.94
C ASP A 60 5.21 -14.42 -21.27
N PHE A 61 4.61 -13.25 -21.20
CA PHE A 61 5.33 -11.99 -21.23
C PHE A 61 6.22 -11.83 -19.99
N ALA A 62 5.67 -12.04 -18.81
CA ALA A 62 6.35 -11.88 -17.53
C ALA A 62 7.51 -12.85 -17.35
N LYS A 63 7.44 -14.09 -17.84
CA LYS A 63 8.54 -15.08 -17.83
C LYS A 63 9.78 -14.58 -18.56
N LYS A 64 9.62 -13.70 -19.54
CA LYS A 64 10.73 -13.09 -20.29
C LYS A 64 11.22 -11.79 -19.65
N SER A 65 10.56 -11.33 -18.62
CA SER A 65 10.92 -10.12 -17.86
C SER A 65 11.92 -10.43 -16.74
N LEU A 66 12.39 -9.36 -16.08
CA LEU A 66 13.30 -9.45 -14.95
C LEU A 66 12.75 -10.30 -13.79
N PHE A 67 11.42 -10.37 -13.64
CA PHE A 67 10.79 -11.02 -12.48
C PHE A 67 10.48 -12.51 -12.68
N GLY A 68 10.52 -13.01 -13.94
CA GLY A 68 10.27 -14.42 -14.24
C GLY A 68 8.83 -14.90 -14.01
N THR A 69 7.95 -14.07 -13.51
CA THR A 69 6.54 -14.31 -13.27
C THR A 69 5.78 -12.99 -13.22
N THR A 70 4.46 -13.04 -13.18
CA THR A 70 3.65 -11.83 -13.00
C THR A 70 3.87 -11.24 -11.61
N ALA A 71 3.83 -9.92 -11.54
CA ALA A 71 3.93 -9.16 -10.30
C ALA A 71 2.89 -8.03 -10.31
N ASN A 72 2.43 -7.62 -9.13
CA ASN A 72 1.48 -6.52 -9.06
C ASN A 72 2.10 -5.18 -9.47
N ALA A 73 1.27 -4.24 -9.84
CA ALA A 73 1.70 -2.86 -10.04
C ALA A 73 2.02 -2.22 -8.68
N GLY A 74 3.12 -1.48 -8.58
CA GLY A 74 3.52 -0.85 -7.31
C GLY A 74 2.46 0.06 -6.70
N VAL A 75 1.61 0.67 -7.52
CA VAL A 75 0.46 1.45 -7.06
C VAL A 75 -0.57 0.61 -6.29
N MET A 76 -0.73 -0.67 -6.62
CA MET A 76 -1.60 -1.58 -5.87
C MET A 76 -1.05 -1.85 -4.48
N THR A 77 0.26 -2.11 -4.38
CA THR A 77 0.90 -2.31 -3.08
C THR A 77 0.81 -1.05 -2.22
N MET A 78 0.95 0.13 -2.83
CA MET A 78 0.73 1.40 -2.14
C MET A 78 -0.72 1.53 -1.64
N ALA A 79 -1.71 1.08 -2.42
CA ALA A 79 -3.10 1.06 -1.99
C ALA A 79 -3.36 0.11 -0.81
N TYR A 80 -2.68 -1.03 -0.75
CA TYR A 80 -2.74 -1.93 0.42
C TYR A 80 -2.18 -1.27 1.68
N VAL A 81 -1.06 -0.55 1.55
CA VAL A 81 -0.51 0.24 2.67
C VAL A 81 -1.50 1.32 3.12
N ASN A 82 -2.15 2.00 2.17
CA ASN A 82 -3.19 2.98 2.49
C ASN A 82 -4.36 2.33 3.27
N GLN A 83 -4.87 1.17 2.81
CA GLN A 83 -5.93 0.43 3.51
C GLN A 83 -5.52 0.04 4.93
N MET A 84 -4.24 -0.31 5.16
CA MET A 84 -3.73 -0.59 6.50
C MET A 84 -3.87 0.63 7.42
N ILE A 85 -3.57 1.83 6.92
CA ILE A 85 -3.71 3.08 7.69
C ILE A 85 -5.20 3.39 7.91
N GLU A 86 -6.03 3.24 6.89
CA GLU A 86 -7.48 3.47 6.96
C GLU A 86 -8.22 2.50 7.92
N ALA A 87 -7.61 1.39 8.28
CA ALA A 87 -8.15 0.53 9.34
C ALA A 87 -8.21 1.24 10.71
N CYS A 88 -7.31 2.22 10.94
CA CYS A 88 -7.26 3.01 12.16
C CYS A 88 -7.74 4.44 11.97
N PHE A 89 -7.49 5.05 10.81
CA PHE A 89 -7.72 6.47 10.58
C PHE A 89 -8.65 6.67 9.37
N PRO A 90 -9.52 7.67 9.39
CA PRO A 90 -10.35 7.97 8.24
C PRO A 90 -9.50 8.50 7.07
N ALA A 91 -9.99 8.35 5.83
CA ALA A 91 -9.29 8.81 4.63
C ALA A 91 -9.01 10.34 4.66
N GLU A 92 -9.86 11.08 5.34
CA GLU A 92 -9.73 12.54 5.57
C GLU A 92 -8.40 12.91 6.25
N SER A 93 -7.82 11.98 7.03
CA SER A 93 -6.51 12.20 7.68
C SER A 93 -5.35 12.50 6.71
N PHE A 94 -5.55 12.23 5.42
CA PHE A 94 -4.60 12.59 4.37
C PHE A 94 -4.86 13.97 3.75
N TYR A 95 -6.02 14.60 3.96
CA TYR A 95 -6.40 15.81 3.23
C TYR A 95 -5.62 17.05 3.67
N ASN A 96 -5.18 17.11 4.92
CA ASN A 96 -4.46 18.25 5.48
C ASN A 96 -2.95 17.95 5.56
N GLY A 97 -2.30 17.84 4.42
CA GLY A 97 -0.85 17.64 4.37
C GLY A 97 -0.38 16.19 4.58
N GLY A 98 -1.30 15.22 4.57
CA GLY A 98 -0.94 13.81 4.62
C GLY A 98 -0.17 13.36 3.39
N THR A 99 0.76 12.45 3.57
CA THR A 99 1.59 11.89 2.50
C THR A 99 1.73 10.38 2.65
N LEU A 100 1.90 9.69 1.53
CA LEU A 100 2.27 8.28 1.51
C LEU A 100 3.31 8.05 0.42
N THR A 101 4.48 7.58 0.82
CA THR A 101 5.57 7.19 -0.09
C THR A 101 5.80 5.68 0.05
N TYR A 102 5.80 4.97 -1.07
CA TYR A 102 6.09 3.54 -1.13
C TYR A 102 7.31 3.27 -2.00
N LYS A 103 8.21 2.42 -1.51
CA LYS A 103 9.36 1.91 -2.26
C LYS A 103 9.29 0.39 -2.35
N GLY A 104 9.04 -0.13 -3.56
CA GLY A 104 9.14 -1.55 -3.87
C GLY A 104 10.60 -2.00 -3.82
N ILE A 105 10.89 -3.02 -3.04
CA ILE A 105 12.23 -3.61 -2.89
C ILE A 105 12.33 -4.90 -3.72
N ASN A 106 11.30 -5.73 -3.62
CA ASN A 106 11.17 -6.96 -4.39
C ASN A 106 9.77 -7.04 -5.00
N PRO A 107 9.60 -7.72 -6.14
CA PRO A 107 8.28 -7.85 -6.75
C PRO A 107 7.31 -8.61 -5.82
N PHE A 108 6.09 -8.12 -5.72
CA PHE A 108 4.97 -8.82 -5.10
C PHE A 108 4.29 -9.64 -6.18
N ARG A 109 4.48 -10.95 -6.13
CA ARG A 109 4.13 -11.89 -7.21
C ARG A 109 2.80 -12.55 -6.96
N ALA A 110 2.18 -13.06 -8.03
CA ALA A 110 1.07 -13.98 -7.87
C ALA A 110 1.49 -15.21 -7.04
N GLY A 111 0.72 -15.51 -6.00
CA GLY A 111 1.01 -16.57 -5.03
C GLY A 111 1.79 -16.12 -3.79
N ASP A 112 2.32 -14.90 -3.76
CA ASP A 112 2.94 -14.37 -2.56
C ASP A 112 1.87 -13.98 -1.52
N GLU A 113 2.18 -14.23 -0.25
CA GLU A 113 1.43 -13.72 0.88
C GLU A 113 2.35 -12.82 1.70
N VAL A 114 1.92 -11.58 1.90
CA VAL A 114 2.72 -10.53 2.54
C VAL A 114 1.99 -10.00 3.76
N VAL A 115 2.72 -9.82 4.85
CA VAL A 115 2.26 -9.12 6.05
C VAL A 115 2.91 -7.76 6.08
N PHE A 116 2.07 -6.72 6.03
CA PHE A 116 2.50 -5.35 6.30
C PHE A 116 2.41 -5.07 7.79
N THR A 117 3.47 -4.51 8.35
CA THR A 117 3.54 -4.02 9.72
C THR A 117 3.97 -2.57 9.73
N GLY A 118 3.40 -1.78 10.63
CA GLY A 118 3.71 -0.36 10.74
C GLY A 118 3.83 0.08 12.18
N GLU A 119 4.64 1.11 12.40
CA GLU A 119 4.81 1.73 13.71
C GLU A 119 4.85 3.24 13.61
N VAL A 120 4.38 3.91 14.64
CA VAL A 120 4.54 5.35 14.83
C VAL A 120 6.02 5.65 15.09
N VAL A 121 6.63 6.46 14.24
CA VAL A 121 8.03 6.86 14.37
C VAL A 121 8.20 8.29 14.84
N ASP A 122 7.20 9.14 14.60
CA ASP A 122 7.18 10.51 15.10
C ASP A 122 5.75 11.00 15.30
N LYS A 123 5.58 11.98 16.17
CA LYS A 123 4.34 12.76 16.31
C LYS A 123 4.71 14.21 16.67
N ARG A 124 4.06 15.14 16.01
CA ARG A 124 4.35 16.58 16.16
C ARG A 124 3.13 17.45 15.94
N THR A 125 3.22 18.67 16.45
CA THR A 125 2.25 19.72 16.15
C THR A 125 2.97 20.82 15.39
N GLU A 126 2.48 21.15 14.21
CA GLU A 126 3.02 22.21 13.35
C GLU A 126 1.90 23.15 12.93
N ASN A 127 2.08 24.46 13.15
CA ASN A 127 1.09 25.48 12.81
C ASN A 127 -0.32 25.24 13.41
N GLY A 128 -0.39 24.54 14.53
CA GLY A 128 -1.65 24.20 15.20
C GLY A 128 -2.32 22.92 14.69
N GLU A 129 -1.72 22.23 13.72
CA GLU A 129 -2.18 20.93 13.22
C GLU A 129 -1.31 19.80 13.77
N ASN A 130 -1.93 18.68 14.07
CA ASN A 130 -1.29 17.49 14.62
C ASN A 130 -0.94 16.50 13.50
N PHE A 131 0.28 15.98 13.52
CA PHE A 131 0.77 15.01 12.55
C PHE A 131 1.35 13.77 13.22
N VAL A 132 1.15 12.63 12.60
CA VAL A 132 1.72 11.34 13.01
C VAL A 132 2.43 10.71 11.82
N ASP A 133 3.68 10.32 12.01
CA ASP A 133 4.50 9.66 10.99
C ASP A 133 4.62 8.16 11.28
N PHE A 134 4.49 7.37 10.24
CA PHE A 134 4.59 5.92 10.27
C PHE A 134 5.74 5.42 9.40
N ALA A 135 6.46 4.42 9.91
CA ALA A 135 7.31 3.55 9.11
C ALA A 135 6.62 2.19 8.94
N ILE A 136 6.52 1.74 7.68
CA ILE A 136 5.79 0.53 7.32
C ILE A 136 6.70 -0.36 6.49
N ARG A 137 6.57 -1.67 6.66
CA ARG A 137 7.29 -2.68 5.87
C ARG A 137 6.40 -3.87 5.57
N GLY A 138 6.54 -4.42 4.36
CA GLY A 138 5.88 -5.64 3.95
C GLY A 138 6.88 -6.78 3.81
N ILE A 139 6.64 -7.88 4.51
CA ILE A 139 7.49 -9.08 4.50
C ILE A 139 6.64 -10.28 4.10
N ASP A 140 7.12 -11.07 3.16
CA ASP A 140 6.44 -12.29 2.76
C ASP A 140 6.71 -13.46 3.74
N LYS A 141 5.96 -14.57 3.56
CA LYS A 141 6.10 -15.78 4.40
C LYS A 141 7.49 -16.42 4.37
N THR A 142 8.33 -16.07 3.40
CA THR A 142 9.72 -16.56 3.31
C THR A 142 10.72 -15.66 4.02
N GLY A 143 10.26 -14.52 4.56
CA GLY A 143 11.10 -13.50 5.19
C GLY A 143 11.67 -12.48 4.21
N ARG A 144 11.24 -12.48 2.95
CA ARG A 144 11.69 -11.53 1.91
C ARG A 144 10.99 -10.19 2.10
N LEU A 145 11.76 -9.12 2.15
CA LEU A 145 11.24 -7.75 2.18
C LEU A 145 10.65 -7.39 0.80
N VAL A 146 9.34 -7.18 0.73
CA VAL A 146 8.64 -6.79 -0.50
C VAL A 146 8.72 -5.28 -0.71
N GLY A 147 8.55 -4.50 0.34
CA GLY A 147 8.68 -3.06 0.25
C GLY A 147 8.61 -2.36 1.60
N VAL A 148 8.89 -1.07 1.55
CA VAL A 148 8.80 -0.16 2.70
C VAL A 148 7.97 1.05 2.32
N ALA A 149 7.33 1.65 3.31
CA ALA A 149 6.60 2.90 3.13
C ALA A 149 6.82 3.84 4.32
N GLU A 150 6.68 5.11 4.03
CA GLU A 150 6.58 6.19 5.01
C GLU A 150 5.25 6.91 4.77
N ALA A 151 4.53 7.19 5.82
CA ALA A 151 3.27 7.92 5.76
C ALA A 151 3.20 8.98 6.84
N THR A 152 2.64 10.12 6.49
CA THR A 152 2.25 11.18 7.42
C THR A 152 0.73 11.34 7.34
N ILE A 153 0.07 11.46 8.46
CA ILE A 153 -1.37 11.77 8.52
C ILE A 153 -1.64 12.88 9.54
N ALA A 154 -2.78 13.56 9.37
CA ALA A 154 -3.37 14.46 10.35
C ALA A 154 -4.55 13.74 11.02
N PRO A 155 -4.40 13.15 12.21
CA PRO A 155 -5.40 12.25 12.80
C PRO A 155 -6.69 12.95 13.20
N ASP A 156 -6.65 14.26 13.41
CA ASP A 156 -7.78 15.08 13.87
C ASP A 156 -8.48 15.83 12.71
N ALA A 157 -8.17 15.48 11.44
CA ALA A 157 -8.72 16.15 10.26
C ALA A 157 -10.18 15.78 9.96
#